data_b22a76652d2529dccb83511425c9fe4f
#
_entry.id   b22a76652d2529dccb83511425c9fe4f
#
_cell.length_a   1.000
_cell.length_b   1.000
_cell.length_c   1.000
_cell.angle_alpha   90.00
_cell.angle_beta   90.00
_cell.angle_gamma   90.00
#
_symmetry.space_group_name_H-M   'P 1'
#
loop_
_entity.id
_entity.type
_entity.pdbx_description
1 polymer ?
#
loop_
_entity_poly.entity_id
_entity_poly.type
_entity_poly.pdbx_seq_one_letter_code
_entity_poly.pdbx_strand_id
1 'polypeptide(L)'
;MKTIEVLSPAAAISGHAVPLAARVATLQGRVVGLLNNSKSGTRPFLDRVEELLRREHGVSNIIRYDKKAAALPIPDEMLAAATSECDVVINGIAD
;
A
#
# COMPACT_ATOMS: atom_id res chain seq x y z
N MET A 1 -2.12 -7.46 -15.39
CA MET A 1 -1.97 -6.03 -15.08
C MET A 1 -2.34 -5.77 -13.63
N LYS A 2 -1.48 -5.08 -12.93
CA LYS A 2 -1.73 -4.74 -11.54
C LYS A 2 -2.53 -3.45 -11.45
N THR A 3 -3.57 -3.46 -10.64
CA THR A 3 -4.37 -2.28 -10.39
C THR A 3 -4.34 -2.01 -8.89
N ILE A 4 -3.90 -0.82 -8.52
CA ILE A 4 -3.92 -0.39 -7.14
C ILE A 4 -5.00 0.66 -7.00
N GLU A 5 -5.86 0.48 -6.04
CA GLU A 5 -6.96 1.40 -5.83
C GLU A 5 -7.01 1.84 -4.39
N VAL A 6 -7.21 3.14 -4.22
CA VAL A 6 -7.49 3.71 -2.92
C VAL A 6 -8.98 3.95 -2.84
N LEU A 7 -9.62 3.29 -1.91
CA LEU A 7 -11.05 3.43 -1.74
C LEU A 7 -11.36 4.77 -1.10
N SER A 8 -12.11 5.60 -1.82
CA SER A 8 -12.50 6.91 -1.35
C SER A 8 -14.02 6.96 -1.22
N PRO A 9 -14.57 7.30 -0.06
CA PRO A 9 -16.01 7.48 0.08
C PRO A 9 -16.57 8.52 -0.89
N ALA A 10 -15.79 9.54 -1.21
CA ALA A 10 -16.22 10.57 -2.16
C ALA A 10 -16.40 9.99 -3.57
N ALA A 11 -15.51 9.10 -3.99
CA ALA A 11 -15.64 8.44 -5.28
C ALA A 11 -16.89 7.57 -5.36
N ALA A 12 -17.19 6.87 -4.28
CA ALA A 12 -18.39 6.03 -4.21
C ALA A 12 -19.67 6.88 -4.28
N ILE A 13 -19.66 8.05 -3.64
CA ILE A 13 -20.82 8.94 -3.61
C ILE A 13 -21.05 9.63 -4.96
N SER A 14 -19.98 9.89 -5.69
CA SER A 14 -20.09 10.62 -6.96
C SER A 14 -20.78 9.83 -8.06
N GLY A 15 -21.03 8.54 -7.85
CA GLY A 15 -21.69 7.71 -8.83
C GLY A 15 -20.81 7.25 -9.99
N HIS A 16 -19.54 7.62 -9.99
CA HIS A 16 -18.62 7.13 -10.99
C HIS A 16 -18.13 5.73 -10.61
N ALA A 17 -18.22 4.83 -11.56
CA ALA A 17 -17.70 3.49 -11.35
C ALA A 17 -16.18 3.56 -11.39
N VAL A 18 -15.56 3.41 -10.22
CA VAL A 18 -14.10 3.29 -10.11
C VAL A 18 -13.80 1.80 -10.07
N PRO A 19 -13.06 1.27 -11.04
CA PRO A 19 -12.77 -0.16 -11.02
C PRO A 19 -11.92 -0.49 -9.81
N LEU A 20 -12.38 -1.46 -9.03
CA LEU A 20 -11.64 -1.94 -7.89
C LEU A 20 -10.46 -2.78 -8.36
N ALA A 21 -9.35 -2.68 -7.65
CA ALA A 21 -8.22 -3.55 -7.89
C ALA A 21 -8.64 -5.00 -7.69
N ALA A 22 -8.13 -5.90 -8.52
CA ALA A 22 -8.43 -7.31 -8.38
C ALA A 22 -7.96 -7.79 -7.01
N ARG A 23 -8.81 -8.52 -6.31
CA ARG A 23 -8.45 -9.09 -5.02
C ARG A 23 -7.48 -10.23 -5.22
N VAL A 24 -6.47 -10.29 -4.39
CA VAL A 24 -5.59 -11.44 -4.35
C VAL A 24 -6.17 -12.47 -3.38
N ALA A 25 -6.15 -13.73 -3.78
CA ALA A 25 -6.70 -14.80 -2.97
C ALA A 25 -5.82 -15.10 -1.74
N THR A 26 -4.53 -14.82 -1.83
CA THR A 26 -3.57 -15.05 -0.77
C THR A 26 -2.40 -14.10 -0.93
N LEU A 27 -1.75 -13.79 0.18
CA LEU A 27 -0.52 -12.99 0.16
C LEU A 27 0.72 -13.86 -0.08
N GLN A 28 0.59 -15.17 -0.01
CA GLN A 28 1.72 -16.07 -0.20
C GLN A 28 2.32 -15.91 -1.59
N GLY A 29 3.63 -15.69 -1.65
CA GLY A 29 4.34 -15.50 -2.90
C GLY A 29 4.12 -14.16 -3.57
N ARG A 30 3.40 -13.24 -2.93
CA ARG A 30 3.11 -11.93 -3.50
C ARG A 30 4.15 -10.91 -3.06
N VAL A 31 4.28 -9.84 -3.86
CA VAL A 31 5.10 -8.68 -3.50
C VAL A 31 4.18 -7.65 -2.86
N VAL A 32 4.51 -7.26 -1.64
CA VAL A 32 3.71 -6.30 -0.86
C VAL A 32 4.49 -5.00 -0.72
N GLY A 33 3.86 -3.90 -1.06
CA GLY A 33 4.40 -2.57 -0.83
C GLY A 33 3.88 -2.03 0.49
N LEU A 34 4.76 -1.43 1.28
CA LEU A 34 4.38 -0.75 2.51
C LEU A 34 4.67 0.73 2.35
N LEU A 35 3.61 1.53 2.30
CA LEU A 35 3.72 2.97 2.11
C LEU A 35 3.69 3.66 3.46
N ASN A 36 4.77 4.38 3.77
CA ASN A 36 4.91 5.13 4.99
C ASN A 36 4.44 6.57 4.76
N ASN A 37 3.42 6.99 5.49
CA ASN A 37 2.90 8.35 5.42
C ASN A 37 3.78 9.37 6.17
N SER A 38 4.87 8.93 6.77
CA SER A 38 5.88 9.77 7.45
C SER A 38 5.39 10.46 8.71
N LYS A 39 4.33 9.97 9.32
CA LYS A 39 3.92 10.40 10.66
C LYS A 39 4.70 9.63 11.72
N SER A 40 4.88 10.23 12.89
CA SER A 40 5.51 9.53 14.00
C SER A 40 4.68 8.30 14.37
N GLY A 41 5.32 7.21 14.68
CA GLY A 41 4.64 5.95 14.97
C GLY A 41 4.35 5.08 13.76
N THR A 42 4.39 5.62 12.55
CA THR A 42 4.13 4.82 11.35
C THR A 42 5.25 3.80 11.11
N ARG A 43 6.49 4.20 11.28
CA ARG A 43 7.62 3.31 11.01
C ARG A 43 7.62 2.08 11.91
N PRO A 44 7.50 2.20 13.25
CA PRO A 44 7.41 1.02 14.11
C PRO A 44 6.22 0.13 13.77
N PHE A 45 5.10 0.73 13.42
CA PHE A 45 3.92 -0.01 13.00
C PHE A 45 4.19 -0.83 11.74
N LEU A 46 4.77 -0.21 10.72
CA LEU A 46 5.08 -0.90 9.47
C LEU A 46 6.17 -1.95 9.66
N ASP A 47 7.13 -1.71 10.54
CA ASP A 47 8.16 -2.71 10.86
C ASP A 47 7.51 -3.98 11.41
N ARG A 48 6.52 -3.83 12.28
CA ARG A 48 5.80 -4.97 12.83
C ARG A 48 4.94 -5.65 11.76
N VAL A 49 4.30 -4.87 10.90
CA VAL A 49 3.51 -5.41 9.80
C VAL A 49 4.40 -6.23 8.87
N GLU A 50 5.58 -5.71 8.54
CA GLU A 50 6.53 -6.45 7.69
C GLU A 50 6.94 -7.77 8.31
N GLU A 51 7.24 -7.77 9.61
CA GLU A 51 7.62 -8.99 10.32
C GLU A 51 6.51 -10.03 10.25
N LEU A 52 5.27 -9.61 10.51
CA LEU A 52 4.13 -10.52 10.47
C LEU A 52 3.86 -11.06 9.07
N LEU A 53 3.97 -10.22 8.06
CA LEU A 53 3.77 -10.64 6.67
C LEU A 53 4.79 -11.69 6.25
N ARG A 54 6.04 -11.50 6.62
CA ARG A 54 7.09 -12.45 6.27
C ARG A 54 6.93 -13.77 7.03
N ARG A 55 6.58 -13.69 8.30
CA ARG A 55 6.51 -14.86 9.16
C ARG A 55 5.25 -15.68 8.98
N GLU A 56 4.10 -15.01 8.83
CA GLU A 56 2.80 -15.67 8.86
C GLU A 56 2.12 -15.78 7.51
N HIS A 57 2.49 -14.96 6.55
CA HIS A 57 1.81 -14.91 5.25
C HIS A 57 2.66 -15.31 4.06
N GLY A 58 3.94 -15.59 4.28
CA GLY A 58 4.80 -16.12 3.23
C GLY A 58 4.96 -15.23 2.01
N VAL A 59 4.98 -13.92 2.18
CA VAL A 59 5.16 -13.01 1.05
C VAL A 59 6.53 -13.20 0.40
N SER A 60 6.63 -13.00 -0.91
CA SER A 60 7.90 -13.18 -1.61
C SER A 60 8.84 -12.02 -1.40
N ASN A 61 8.33 -10.80 -1.30
CA ASN A 61 9.15 -9.63 -1.05
C ASN A 61 8.29 -8.50 -0.49
N ILE A 62 8.96 -7.57 0.19
CA ILE A 62 8.32 -6.37 0.73
C ILE A 62 9.14 -5.16 0.29
N ILE A 63 8.47 -4.17 -0.30
CA ILE A 63 9.10 -2.94 -0.75
C ILE A 63 8.55 -1.80 0.10
N ARG A 64 9.44 -1.00 0.66
CA ARG A 64 9.06 0.14 1.50
C ARG A 64 9.12 1.42 0.68
N TYR A 65 8.07 2.22 0.79
CA TYR A 65 7.99 3.53 0.15
C TYR A 65 7.75 4.58 1.22
N ASP A 66 8.62 5.57 1.31
CA ASP A 66 8.53 6.60 2.32
C ASP A 66 8.24 7.95 1.68
N LYS A 67 7.11 8.56 2.05
CA LYS A 67 6.82 9.93 1.65
C LYS A 67 7.74 10.89 2.42
N LYS A 68 8.03 12.02 1.80
CA LYS A 68 8.88 13.03 2.45
C LYS A 68 8.20 13.70 3.63
N ALA A 69 6.89 13.92 3.52
CA ALA A 69 6.12 14.57 4.57
C ALA A 69 4.68 14.07 4.54
N ALA A 70 4.07 13.96 5.72
CA ALA A 70 2.71 13.46 5.86
C ALA A 70 1.68 14.35 5.16
N ALA A 71 1.93 15.67 5.13
CA ALA A 71 1.00 16.62 4.54
C ALA A 71 1.03 16.64 3.01
N LEU A 72 2.04 16.03 2.40
CA LEU A 72 2.18 16.03 0.95
C LEU A 72 1.45 14.81 0.35
N PRO A 73 0.89 14.95 -0.85
CA PRO A 73 0.34 13.79 -1.55
C PRO A 73 1.45 12.84 -1.97
N ILE A 74 1.08 11.62 -2.31
CA ILE A 74 2.02 10.63 -2.83
C ILE A 74 2.56 11.13 -4.18
N PRO A 75 3.89 11.20 -4.36
CA PRO A 75 4.44 11.57 -5.67
C PRO A 75 4.01 10.58 -6.75
N ASP A 76 3.75 11.09 -7.95
CA ASP A 76 3.34 10.24 -9.08
C ASP A 76 4.35 9.14 -9.36
N GLU A 77 5.63 9.45 -9.23
CA GLU A 77 6.70 8.47 -9.44
C GLU A 77 6.62 7.31 -8.45
N MET A 78 6.33 7.62 -7.20
CA MET A 78 6.20 6.60 -6.16
C MET A 78 4.97 5.74 -6.40
N LEU A 79 3.86 6.36 -6.80
CA LEU A 79 2.64 5.64 -7.10
C LEU A 79 2.84 4.70 -8.29
N ALA A 80 3.50 5.20 -9.35
CA ALA A 80 3.79 4.38 -10.52
C ALA A 80 4.70 3.20 -10.17
N ALA A 81 5.73 3.43 -9.35
CA ALA A 81 6.62 2.37 -8.91
C ALA A 81 5.87 1.32 -8.11
N ALA A 82 5.04 1.74 -7.17
CA ALA A 82 4.25 0.81 -6.36
C ALA A 82 3.31 0.00 -7.24
N THR A 83 2.66 0.63 -8.21
CA THR A 83 1.72 -0.04 -9.10
C THR A 83 2.42 -1.11 -9.94
N SER A 84 3.63 -0.82 -10.43
CA SER A 84 4.35 -1.75 -11.30
C SER A 84 5.10 -2.83 -10.54
N GLU A 85 5.53 -2.57 -9.31
CA GLU A 85 6.39 -3.48 -8.55
C GLU A 85 5.63 -4.38 -7.58
N CYS A 86 4.46 -3.96 -7.12
CA CYS A 86 3.74 -4.64 -6.05
C CYS A 86 2.45 -5.27 -6.52
N ASP A 87 2.09 -6.40 -5.91
CA ASP A 87 0.76 -7.00 -6.09
C ASP A 87 -0.27 -6.38 -5.16
N VAL A 88 0.19 -5.92 -3.99
CA VAL A 88 -0.65 -5.32 -2.95
C VAL A 88 0.12 -4.18 -2.31
N VAL A 89 -0.56 -3.11 -1.96
CA VAL A 89 0.04 -2.01 -1.21
C VAL A 89 -0.75 -1.77 0.07
N ILE A 90 -0.03 -1.67 1.17
CA ILE A 90 -0.60 -1.30 2.46
C ILE A 90 -0.13 0.12 2.78
N ASN A 91 -1.08 1.01 3.01
CA ASN A 91 -0.78 2.39 3.34
C ASN A 91 -0.82 2.56 4.85
N GLY A 92 0.34 2.81 5.44
CA GLY A 92 0.46 3.01 6.88
C GLY A 92 0.23 4.48 7.23
N ILE A 93 -0.87 4.75 7.89
CA ILE A 93 -1.21 6.09 8.39
C ILE A 93 -1.31 5.98 9.91
N ALA A 94 -0.44 6.71 10.60
CA ALA A 94 -0.46 6.75 12.05
C ALA A 94 -0.32 8.19 12.53
N ASP A 95 -0.95 8.49 13.61
CA ASP A 95 -0.80 9.78 14.28
C ASP A 95 0.25 9.71 15.36
#